data_7b4bc463e1b92376e51830c2cf48d741
#
_entry.id   7b4bc463e1b92376e51830c2cf48d741
#
_cell.length_a   1.000
_cell.length_b   1.000
_cell.length_c   1.000
_cell.angle_alpha   90.00
_cell.angle_beta   90.00
_cell.angle_gamma   90.00
#
_symmetry.space_group_name_H-M   'P 1'
#
loop_
_entity.id
_entity.type
_entity.pdbx_description
1 polymer ?
#
loop_
_entity_poly.entity_id
_entity_poly.type
_entity_poly.pdbx_seq_one_letter_code
_entity_poly.pdbx_strand_id
1 'polypeptide(L)'
;MTRRSLVAGAAGLVAAMTTGGDAAAMTTAPSVRGGGGGEDRFARGELRGVWIATVANLDWPSMSGLTAAAQRSELIAHLDRAVRLRLNAVVFQVRPTADALWPSPYEPWADCLTGVQGQDPGWDPLATAVREAHDRGLELHAWFNPYRVANHTDPTRLAASHPARLHPEWVLPYGGKLYYNPGLPEVRRFVQDAMLDAVRRYEIDAVHWDDYFYPYPVTGQEFQDDAAYERYGSAFANKAAWRRDNVDRLVREMGERIRETRQGVRFGISPFAVWRNKATDPAGSDTRAGVETYDDLHADTRKWVREGWIDYICPQIYWHLGQTAADYAKVLAWWDATVRGTGVGLYVGEALYKAGDPAQAAPWQDPAELSRHLTLARDHEEVAGHIFFSAKHVAADRIGAMARVVADHYQDRVRAPR
;
A
#
# COMPACT_ATOMS: atom_id res chain seq x y z
N MET A 1 -13.89 -23.37 21.58
CA MET A 1 -14.35 -22.97 20.24
C MET A 1 -13.33 -21.99 19.68
N THR A 2 -12.64 -22.40 18.66
CA THR A 2 -11.33 -21.91 18.22
C THR A 2 -11.42 -20.61 17.43
N ARG A 3 -10.74 -19.55 17.93
CA ARG A 3 -10.52 -18.27 17.26
C ARG A 3 -9.46 -18.42 16.15
N ARG A 4 -9.81 -18.95 14.98
CA ARG A 4 -8.89 -19.11 13.83
C ARG A 4 -9.50 -18.70 12.49
N SER A 5 -10.24 -17.61 12.38
CA SER A 5 -10.86 -17.25 11.09
C SER A 5 -11.02 -15.74 10.87
N LEU A 6 -10.02 -14.90 11.17
CA LEU A 6 -10.14 -13.44 10.92
C LEU A 6 -8.86 -12.74 10.44
N VAL A 7 -7.87 -13.48 9.91
CA VAL A 7 -6.60 -12.87 9.43
C VAL A 7 -6.48 -12.87 7.90
N ALA A 8 -7.52 -13.23 7.16
CA ALA A 8 -7.47 -13.33 5.68
C ALA A 8 -7.94 -12.08 4.93
N GLY A 9 -7.74 -10.88 5.47
CA GLY A 9 -8.27 -9.65 4.88
C GLY A 9 -7.28 -8.56 4.49
N ALA A 10 -6.00 -8.75 4.74
CA ALA A 10 -4.98 -7.72 4.43
C ALA A 10 -3.92 -8.15 3.41
N ALA A 11 -3.94 -9.41 2.98
CA ALA A 11 -3.12 -9.89 1.88
C ALA A 11 -4.06 -10.42 0.80
N GLY A 12 -4.02 -9.88 -0.40
CA GLY A 12 -4.81 -10.36 -1.53
C GLY A 12 -4.71 -11.88 -1.65
N LEU A 13 -5.86 -12.54 -1.73
CA LEU A 13 -5.98 -14.00 -1.87
C LEU A 13 -5.33 -14.41 -3.20
N VAL A 14 -4.10 -14.91 -3.16
CA VAL A 14 -3.55 -15.69 -4.28
C VAL A 14 -3.92 -17.14 -4.01
N ALA A 15 -4.96 -17.61 -4.69
CA ALA A 15 -5.30 -19.02 -4.71
C ALA A 15 -4.13 -19.82 -5.34
N ALA A 16 -3.54 -20.70 -4.55
CA ALA A 16 -2.54 -21.64 -5.01
C ALA A 16 -3.23 -22.75 -5.80
N MET A 17 -2.93 -22.90 -7.08
CA MET A 17 -3.09 -24.19 -7.78
C MET A 17 -1.73 -24.85 -7.81
N THR A 18 -1.62 -25.95 -7.09
CA THR A 18 -0.49 -26.89 -7.14
C THR A 18 -0.69 -27.88 -8.28
N THR A 19 0.27 -28.05 -9.17
CA THR A 19 0.58 -29.36 -9.79
C THR A 19 1.99 -29.37 -10.35
N GLY A 20 2.73 -30.44 -10.00
CA GLY A 20 3.67 -31.16 -10.85
C GLY A 20 5.10 -30.61 -10.92
N GLY A 21 6.02 -31.38 -10.34
CA GLY A 21 7.46 -31.18 -10.42
C GLY A 21 8.02 -31.44 -11.81
N ASP A 22 9.21 -30.90 -12.02
CA ASP A 22 10.30 -31.61 -12.68
C ASP A 22 11.64 -30.96 -12.35
N ALA A 23 12.61 -31.81 -12.06
CA ALA A 23 13.97 -31.43 -11.75
C ALA A 23 14.79 -31.28 -13.02
N ALA A 24 15.57 -30.20 -13.15
CA ALA A 24 16.68 -30.18 -14.11
C ALA A 24 17.75 -29.14 -13.78
N ALA A 25 18.94 -29.69 -13.56
CA ALA A 25 20.27 -29.22 -13.96
C ALA A 25 20.77 -27.83 -13.50
N MET A 26 21.75 -27.89 -12.61
CA MET A 26 22.75 -26.86 -12.34
C MET A 26 23.53 -26.49 -13.63
N THR A 27 23.53 -25.21 -13.95
CA THR A 27 24.54 -24.62 -14.83
C THR A 27 25.24 -23.48 -14.08
N THR A 28 26.54 -23.51 -14.12
CA THR A 28 27.49 -22.60 -13.49
C THR A 28 27.34 -21.17 -14.00
N ALA A 29 27.26 -20.19 -13.08
CA ALA A 29 27.22 -18.78 -13.39
C ALA A 29 28.61 -18.25 -13.82
N PRO A 30 28.68 -17.32 -14.79
CA PRO A 30 29.90 -16.59 -15.10
C PRO A 30 30.15 -15.47 -14.09
N SER A 31 31.40 -15.30 -13.72
CA SER A 31 31.90 -14.23 -12.85
C SER A 31 31.69 -12.86 -13.50
N VAL A 32 30.93 -11.98 -12.86
CA VAL A 32 30.74 -10.58 -13.28
C VAL A 32 31.91 -9.75 -12.76
N ARG A 33 32.63 -9.11 -13.69
CA ARG A 33 33.64 -8.09 -13.40
C ARG A 33 32.93 -6.83 -12.88
N GLY A 34 33.44 -6.26 -11.77
CA GLY A 34 32.97 -4.99 -11.22
C GLY A 34 33.12 -3.84 -12.20
N GLY A 35 32.02 -3.19 -12.53
CA GLY A 35 31.95 -1.93 -13.24
C GLY A 35 31.59 -0.82 -12.26
N GLY A 36 32.45 0.19 -12.14
CA GLY A 36 32.26 1.36 -11.30
C GLY A 36 31.09 2.22 -11.80
N GLY A 37 29.99 2.19 -11.09
CA GLY A 37 28.80 3.00 -11.29
C GLY A 37 27.99 3.24 -10.01
N GLY A 38 28.52 2.80 -8.85
CA GLY A 38 27.76 2.76 -7.62
C GLY A 38 27.70 4.06 -6.78
N GLU A 39 28.61 4.99 -6.96
CA GLU A 39 28.72 6.14 -6.05
C GLU A 39 27.78 7.31 -6.37
N ASP A 40 27.36 7.48 -7.61
CA ASP A 40 26.52 8.63 -8.01
C ASP A 40 25.00 8.39 -7.85
N ARG A 41 24.58 7.14 -7.76
CA ARG A 41 23.17 6.75 -7.64
C ARG A 41 22.56 7.14 -6.28
N PHE A 42 23.33 7.06 -5.21
CA PHE A 42 22.91 7.41 -3.85
C PHE A 42 23.00 8.91 -3.54
N ALA A 43 23.56 9.71 -4.42
CA ALA A 43 23.53 11.17 -4.30
C ALA A 43 22.10 11.73 -4.34
N ARG A 44 21.14 11.01 -4.95
CA ARG A 44 19.70 11.36 -4.98
C ARG A 44 18.90 10.85 -3.78
N GLY A 45 19.51 10.08 -2.89
CA GLY A 45 18.84 9.41 -1.79
C GLY A 45 18.21 8.07 -2.19
N GLU A 46 17.84 7.27 -1.18
CA GLU A 46 17.15 5.97 -1.34
C GLU A 46 16.04 5.89 -0.30
N LEU A 47 14.81 5.57 -0.71
CA LEU A 47 13.71 5.34 0.25
C LEU A 47 13.85 3.95 0.88
N ARG A 48 13.93 3.91 2.20
CA ARG A 48 13.96 2.67 3.00
C ARG A 48 12.80 2.72 3.97
N GLY A 49 11.68 2.18 3.55
CA GLY A 49 10.41 2.34 4.25
C GLY A 49 9.88 1.08 4.92
N VAL A 50 8.96 1.25 5.84
CA VAL A 50 8.15 0.19 6.43
C VAL A 50 6.71 0.64 6.57
N TRP A 51 5.75 -0.23 6.22
CA TRP A 51 4.35 -0.01 6.51
C TRP A 51 4.01 -0.34 7.96
N ILE A 52 3.22 0.54 8.60
CA ILE A 52 2.58 0.32 9.90
C ILE A 52 1.06 0.33 9.65
N ALA A 53 0.46 -0.85 9.57
CA ALA A 53 -0.97 -1.01 9.31
C ALA A 53 -1.77 -0.98 10.60
N THR A 54 -2.87 -0.21 10.61
CA THR A 54 -3.76 -0.07 11.77
C THR A 54 -5.08 -0.81 11.60
N VAL A 55 -5.45 -1.11 10.36
CA VAL A 55 -6.67 -1.88 10.06
C VAL A 55 -6.66 -3.20 10.82
N ALA A 56 -7.75 -3.46 11.55
CA ALA A 56 -7.91 -4.67 12.38
C ALA A 56 -6.73 -4.90 13.36
N ASN A 57 -6.08 -3.83 13.81
CA ASN A 57 -4.92 -3.88 14.70
C ASN A 57 -3.79 -4.79 14.16
N LEU A 58 -3.51 -4.71 12.85
CA LEU A 58 -2.55 -5.61 12.21
C LEU A 58 -1.14 -5.41 12.76
N ASP A 59 -0.64 -4.17 12.81
CA ASP A 59 0.67 -3.82 13.34
C ASP A 59 0.56 -2.96 14.60
N TRP A 60 -0.31 -1.95 14.58
CA TRP A 60 -0.47 -0.98 15.65
C TRP A 60 -1.91 -0.42 15.72
N PRO A 61 -2.45 -0.12 16.93
CA PRO A 61 -1.99 -0.66 18.21
C PRO A 61 -2.06 -2.19 18.20
N SER A 62 -1.28 -2.87 19.04
CA SER A 62 -1.25 -4.36 19.07
C SER A 62 -2.63 -4.98 19.38
N MET A 63 -3.50 -4.22 20.06
CA MET A 63 -4.93 -4.49 20.25
C MET A 63 -5.66 -3.18 20.53
N SER A 64 -6.95 -3.15 20.24
CA SER A 64 -7.81 -2.03 20.61
C SER A 64 -8.01 -1.95 22.14
N GLY A 65 -8.29 -0.74 22.63
CA GLY A 65 -8.56 -0.51 24.05
C GLY A 65 -7.32 -0.43 24.96
N LEU A 66 -6.13 -0.43 24.40
CA LEU A 66 -4.92 -0.10 25.17
C LEU A 66 -4.96 1.34 25.66
N THR A 67 -4.31 1.61 26.80
CA THR A 67 -4.14 2.99 27.30
C THR A 67 -3.37 3.84 26.31
N ALA A 68 -3.61 5.16 26.29
CA ALA A 68 -2.83 6.09 25.45
C ALA A 68 -1.32 5.98 25.66
N ALA A 69 -0.88 5.74 26.90
CA ALA A 69 0.53 5.52 27.22
C ALA A 69 1.10 4.25 26.56
N ALA A 70 0.36 3.14 26.60
CA ALA A 70 0.76 1.89 25.96
C ALA A 70 0.81 2.03 24.43
N GLN A 71 -0.22 2.63 23.83
CA GLN A 71 -0.25 2.89 22.39
C GLN A 71 0.94 3.74 21.93
N ARG A 72 1.26 4.84 22.66
CA ARG A 72 2.44 5.67 22.38
C ARG A 72 3.74 4.89 22.49
N SER A 73 3.89 4.07 23.54
CA SER A 73 5.09 3.25 23.74
C SER A 73 5.30 2.27 22.59
N GLU A 74 4.23 1.60 22.12
CA GLU A 74 4.31 0.69 20.97
C GLU A 74 4.68 1.43 19.68
N LEU A 75 4.08 2.60 19.42
CA LEU A 75 4.39 3.41 18.25
C LEU A 75 5.87 3.83 18.25
N ILE A 76 6.36 4.36 19.36
CA ILE A 76 7.77 4.73 19.55
C ILE A 76 8.68 3.52 19.32
N ALA A 77 8.32 2.34 19.81
CA ALA A 77 9.11 1.12 19.60
C ALA A 77 9.21 0.75 18.11
N HIS A 78 8.17 0.96 17.29
CA HIS A 78 8.24 0.79 15.84
C HIS A 78 9.17 1.80 15.18
N LEU A 79 9.10 3.09 15.56
CA LEU A 79 9.95 4.14 15.02
C LEU A 79 11.43 3.91 15.40
N ASP A 80 11.71 3.58 16.65
CA ASP A 80 13.06 3.26 17.12
C ASP A 80 13.65 2.03 16.39
N ARG A 81 12.82 1.05 16.09
CA ARG A 81 13.24 -0.12 15.30
C ARG A 81 13.57 0.28 13.86
N ALA A 82 12.76 1.12 13.22
CA ALA A 82 13.05 1.63 11.89
C ALA A 82 14.43 2.32 11.85
N VAL A 83 14.72 3.18 12.83
CA VAL A 83 16.03 3.84 12.93
C VAL A 83 17.18 2.85 13.12
N ARG A 84 17.02 1.85 14.00
CA ARG A 84 18.06 0.81 14.21
C ARG A 84 18.37 0.02 12.96
N LEU A 85 17.36 -0.21 12.10
CA LEU A 85 17.49 -0.91 10.82
C LEU A 85 17.89 0.02 9.67
N ARG A 86 18.24 1.29 9.97
CA ARG A 86 18.63 2.30 8.99
C ARG A 86 17.58 2.59 7.93
N LEU A 87 16.29 2.40 8.28
CA LEU A 87 15.18 2.90 7.50
C LEU A 87 15.09 4.41 7.69
N ASN A 88 14.46 5.10 6.72
CA ASN A 88 14.33 6.54 6.71
C ASN A 88 12.89 7.03 6.48
N ALA A 89 11.94 6.11 6.33
CA ALA A 89 10.52 6.44 6.19
C ALA A 89 9.63 5.40 6.88
N VAL A 90 8.49 5.87 7.38
CA VAL A 90 7.38 5.03 7.84
C VAL A 90 6.12 5.40 7.06
N VAL A 91 5.40 4.39 6.59
CA VAL A 91 4.10 4.55 5.92
C VAL A 91 3.02 4.14 6.91
N PHE A 92 2.47 5.11 7.61
CA PHE A 92 1.58 4.91 8.75
C PHE A 92 0.11 5.02 8.34
N GLN A 93 -0.65 3.95 8.50
CA GLN A 93 -2.06 3.93 8.16
C GLN A 93 -2.87 4.75 9.14
N VAL A 94 -3.36 5.90 8.69
CA VAL A 94 -4.08 6.88 9.51
C VAL A 94 -5.58 6.93 9.24
N ARG A 95 -6.02 6.33 8.13
CA ARG A 95 -7.44 6.21 7.73
C ARG A 95 -7.72 4.80 7.19
N PRO A 96 -7.95 3.82 8.08
CA PRO A 96 -8.10 2.41 7.66
C PRO A 96 -9.48 2.06 7.10
N THR A 97 -10.57 2.60 7.67
CA THR A 97 -11.96 2.22 7.37
C THR A 97 -12.92 3.41 7.42
N ALA A 98 -12.62 4.47 6.65
CA ALA A 98 -13.39 5.72 6.65
C ALA A 98 -13.57 6.30 8.07
N ASP A 99 -12.51 6.19 8.85
CA ASP A 99 -12.36 6.69 10.22
C ASP A 99 -10.93 7.19 10.40
N ALA A 100 -10.65 7.95 11.43
CA ALA A 100 -9.45 8.76 11.53
C ALA A 100 -8.62 8.46 12.79
N LEU A 101 -7.29 8.56 12.65
CA LEU A 101 -6.35 8.56 13.78
C LEU A 101 -5.96 9.97 14.23
N TRP A 102 -6.81 10.95 13.94
CA TRP A 102 -6.68 12.35 14.38
C TRP A 102 -8.08 12.93 14.62
N PRO A 103 -8.23 14.05 15.36
CA PRO A 103 -9.52 14.70 15.59
C PRO A 103 -10.06 15.32 14.29
N SER A 104 -10.62 14.47 13.40
CA SER A 104 -11.16 14.87 12.11
C SER A 104 -12.57 15.46 12.25
N PRO A 105 -12.90 16.58 11.56
CA PRO A 105 -14.26 17.08 11.47
C PRO A 105 -15.14 16.30 10.48
N TYR A 106 -14.55 15.39 9.69
CA TYR A 106 -15.21 14.64 8.63
C TYR A 106 -15.62 13.23 9.05
N GLU A 107 -14.78 12.55 9.81
CA GLU A 107 -14.90 11.12 10.12
C GLU A 107 -14.64 10.85 11.60
N PRO A 108 -15.28 9.82 12.19
CA PRO A 108 -15.11 9.49 13.59
C PRO A 108 -13.70 8.95 13.88
N TRP A 109 -13.32 8.93 15.16
CA TRP A 109 -12.14 8.22 15.63
C TRP A 109 -12.19 6.74 15.24
N ALA A 110 -11.06 6.19 14.80
CA ALA A 110 -10.96 4.79 14.40
C ALA A 110 -11.15 3.83 15.59
N ASP A 111 -11.88 2.74 15.35
CA ASP A 111 -12.17 1.72 16.35
C ASP A 111 -10.92 0.96 16.83
N CYS A 112 -9.88 0.89 16.01
CA CYS A 112 -8.63 0.25 16.37
C CYS A 112 -7.95 0.88 17.61
N LEU A 113 -8.26 2.14 17.94
CA LEU A 113 -7.69 2.85 19.09
C LEU A 113 -8.32 2.42 20.42
N THR A 114 -9.66 2.50 20.51
CA THR A 114 -10.39 2.31 21.77
C THR A 114 -11.24 1.03 21.79
N GLY A 115 -11.46 0.42 20.61
CA GLY A 115 -12.42 -0.67 20.42
C GLY A 115 -13.85 -0.18 20.13
N VAL A 116 -14.07 1.15 20.17
CA VAL A 116 -15.37 1.78 19.89
C VAL A 116 -15.14 2.93 18.90
N GLN A 117 -15.66 2.80 17.68
CA GLN A 117 -15.55 3.85 16.67
C GLN A 117 -16.23 5.14 17.15
N GLY A 118 -15.53 6.27 17.01
CA GLY A 118 -15.99 7.58 17.44
C GLY A 118 -15.65 7.93 18.89
N GLN A 119 -15.15 7.00 19.69
CA GLN A 119 -14.67 7.30 21.02
C GLN A 119 -13.29 7.96 20.97
N ASP A 120 -13.17 9.15 21.55
CA ASP A 120 -11.91 9.89 21.67
C ASP A 120 -10.89 9.07 22.50
N PRO A 121 -9.69 8.78 21.96
CA PRO A 121 -8.64 8.08 22.69
C PRO A 121 -7.95 8.95 23.74
N GLY A 122 -8.28 10.24 23.86
CA GLY A 122 -7.68 11.20 24.79
C GLY A 122 -6.28 11.70 24.36
N TRP A 123 -5.91 11.51 23.11
CA TRP A 123 -4.65 11.99 22.53
C TRP A 123 -4.72 12.00 20.99
N ASP A 124 -3.75 12.66 20.36
CA ASP A 124 -3.65 12.74 18.90
C ASP A 124 -2.53 11.80 18.40
N PRO A 125 -2.89 10.61 17.87
CA PRO A 125 -1.93 9.65 17.33
C PRO A 125 -1.14 10.20 16.15
N LEU A 126 -1.78 10.91 15.21
CA LEU A 126 -1.11 11.43 14.02
C LEU A 126 -0.12 12.54 14.37
N ALA A 127 -0.51 13.50 15.22
CA ALA A 127 0.41 14.55 15.69
C ALA A 127 1.64 13.95 16.39
N THR A 128 1.41 12.93 17.21
CA THR A 128 2.52 12.24 17.90
C THR A 128 3.40 11.48 16.92
N ALA A 129 2.81 10.76 15.97
CA ALA A 129 3.57 9.98 14.97
C ALA A 129 4.47 10.88 14.11
N VAL A 130 3.95 12.02 13.65
CA VAL A 130 4.71 13.00 12.86
C VAL A 130 5.91 13.53 13.67
N ARG A 131 5.66 14.04 14.86
CA ARG A 131 6.72 14.58 15.71
C ARG A 131 7.79 13.53 16.02
N GLU A 132 7.38 12.36 16.51
CA GLU A 132 8.30 11.30 16.89
C GLU A 132 9.09 10.72 15.70
N ALA A 133 8.51 10.70 14.50
CA ALA A 133 9.21 10.32 13.28
C ALA A 133 10.27 11.36 12.91
N HIS A 134 9.90 12.63 12.86
CA HIS A 134 10.80 13.73 12.52
C HIS A 134 11.95 13.90 13.52
N ASP A 135 11.68 13.76 14.83
CA ASP A 135 12.70 13.79 15.88
C ASP A 135 13.77 12.69 15.69
N ARG A 136 13.44 11.63 14.94
CA ARG A 136 14.32 10.53 14.59
C ARG A 136 14.92 10.62 13.19
N GLY A 137 14.58 11.65 12.42
CA GLY A 137 14.98 11.81 11.02
C GLY A 137 14.30 10.84 10.08
N LEU A 138 13.10 10.35 10.42
CA LEU A 138 12.24 9.55 9.56
C LEU A 138 11.21 10.43 8.88
N GLU A 139 10.93 10.20 7.59
CA GLU A 139 9.74 10.71 6.93
C GLU A 139 8.51 9.95 7.42
N LEU A 140 7.37 10.66 7.53
CA LEU A 140 6.07 10.06 7.79
C LEU A 140 5.17 10.24 6.58
N HIS A 141 4.89 9.12 5.90
CA HIS A 141 3.89 9.04 4.84
C HIS A 141 2.55 8.62 5.47
N ALA A 142 1.57 9.51 5.45
CA ALA A 142 0.24 9.20 5.96
C ALA A 142 -0.52 8.32 4.96
N TRP A 143 -0.84 7.11 5.37
CA TRP A 143 -1.52 6.14 4.53
C TRP A 143 -3.04 6.15 4.77
N PHE A 144 -3.79 6.36 3.70
CA PHE A 144 -5.24 6.39 3.66
C PHE A 144 -5.77 5.31 2.74
N ASN A 145 -6.82 4.60 3.16
CA ASN A 145 -7.63 3.81 2.27
C ASN A 145 -8.80 4.68 1.75
N PRO A 146 -8.96 4.88 0.43
CA PRO A 146 -9.95 5.82 -0.09
C PRO A 146 -11.41 5.43 0.18
N TYR A 147 -11.79 4.17 -0.05
CA TYR A 147 -13.19 3.80 -0.19
C TYR A 147 -13.71 2.73 0.76
N ARG A 148 -12.84 2.00 1.48
CA ARG A 148 -13.31 1.01 2.45
C ARG A 148 -13.93 1.70 3.67
N VAL A 149 -15.20 1.36 3.95
CA VAL A 149 -15.98 1.91 5.07
C VAL A 149 -15.92 1.00 6.29
N ALA A 150 -16.06 -0.32 6.09
CA ALA A 150 -16.03 -1.27 7.20
C ALA A 150 -15.63 -2.68 6.74
N ASN A 151 -15.10 -3.47 7.67
CA ASN A 151 -14.83 -4.90 7.46
C ASN A 151 -16.02 -5.80 7.85
N HIS A 152 -17.23 -5.29 7.77
CA HIS A 152 -18.52 -5.95 7.98
C HIS A 152 -19.57 -5.28 7.10
N THR A 153 -20.77 -5.87 7.00
CA THR A 153 -21.88 -5.35 6.17
C THR A 153 -22.99 -4.67 6.97
N ASP A 154 -22.88 -4.59 8.28
CA ASP A 154 -23.90 -4.01 9.16
C ASP A 154 -23.60 -2.51 9.44
N PRO A 155 -24.34 -1.57 8.83
CA PRO A 155 -24.10 -0.13 9.03
C PRO A 155 -24.47 0.33 10.45
N THR A 156 -25.28 -0.43 11.20
CA THR A 156 -25.67 -0.05 12.58
C THR A 156 -24.49 -0.14 13.56
N ARG A 157 -23.44 -0.88 13.22
CA ARG A 157 -22.21 -0.99 14.00
C ARG A 157 -21.26 0.19 13.85
N LEU A 158 -21.47 1.03 12.83
CA LEU A 158 -20.72 2.28 12.68
C LEU A 158 -21.18 3.31 13.73
N ALA A 159 -20.28 4.23 14.08
CA ALA A 159 -20.62 5.35 14.95
C ALA A 159 -21.83 6.14 14.40
N ALA A 160 -22.69 6.68 15.27
CA ALA A 160 -23.88 7.43 14.82
C ALA A 160 -23.54 8.64 13.94
N SER A 161 -22.38 9.25 14.18
CA SER A 161 -21.84 10.38 13.39
C SER A 161 -21.11 9.96 12.12
N HIS A 162 -20.97 8.64 11.86
CA HIS A 162 -20.22 8.19 10.69
C HIS A 162 -20.92 8.61 9.39
N PRO A 163 -20.22 9.21 8.41
CA PRO A 163 -20.83 9.66 7.14
C PRO A 163 -21.59 8.58 6.40
N ALA A 164 -21.14 7.33 6.45
CA ALA A 164 -21.85 6.20 5.86
C ALA A 164 -23.20 5.87 6.54
N ARG A 165 -23.42 6.32 7.79
CA ARG A 165 -24.74 6.25 8.45
C ARG A 165 -25.62 7.45 8.14
N LEU A 166 -24.99 8.62 7.95
CA LEU A 166 -25.69 9.86 7.61
C LEU A 166 -26.11 9.88 6.13
N HIS A 167 -25.32 9.19 5.30
CA HIS A 167 -25.49 9.07 3.84
C HIS A 167 -25.48 7.60 3.41
N PRO A 168 -26.52 6.81 3.75
CA PRO A 168 -26.57 5.39 3.39
C PRO A 168 -26.55 5.15 1.87
N GLU A 169 -27.00 6.13 1.06
CA GLU A 169 -26.96 6.13 -0.40
C GLU A 169 -25.53 6.16 -0.98
N TRP A 170 -24.53 6.51 -0.16
CA TRP A 170 -23.12 6.52 -0.58
C TRP A 170 -22.45 5.14 -0.48
N VAL A 171 -23.12 4.17 0.15
CA VAL A 171 -22.47 2.93 0.61
C VAL A 171 -23.04 1.71 -0.08
N LEU A 172 -22.14 0.84 -0.52
CA LEU A 172 -22.48 -0.44 -1.14
C LEU A 172 -21.84 -1.60 -0.38
N PRO A 173 -22.60 -2.66 -0.06
CA PRO A 173 -22.06 -3.88 0.49
C PRO A 173 -21.42 -4.72 -0.63
N TYR A 174 -20.22 -5.27 -0.37
CA TYR A 174 -19.56 -6.17 -1.28
C TYR A 174 -18.50 -7.02 -0.55
N GLY A 175 -18.41 -8.31 -0.85
CA GLY A 175 -17.40 -9.21 -0.29
C GLY A 175 -17.38 -9.26 1.24
N GLY A 176 -18.55 -9.12 1.89
CA GLY A 176 -18.66 -9.11 3.34
C GLY A 176 -18.23 -7.80 4.02
N LYS A 177 -18.06 -6.72 3.25
CA LYS A 177 -17.60 -5.40 3.71
C LYS A 177 -18.51 -4.29 3.20
N LEU A 178 -18.31 -3.08 3.73
CA LEU A 178 -18.94 -1.86 3.23
C LEU A 178 -17.90 -0.99 2.52
N TYR A 179 -18.29 -0.43 1.39
CA TYR A 179 -17.48 0.49 0.61
C TYR A 179 -18.28 1.74 0.25
N TYR A 180 -17.64 2.88 0.22
CA TYR A 180 -18.17 4.03 -0.49
C TYR A 180 -18.25 3.72 -1.99
N ASN A 181 -19.28 4.25 -2.65
CA ASN A 181 -19.47 4.09 -4.09
C ASN A 181 -18.55 5.06 -4.86
N PRO A 182 -17.49 4.57 -5.55
CA PRO A 182 -16.58 5.44 -6.29
C PRO A 182 -17.24 6.17 -7.46
N GLY A 183 -18.41 5.71 -7.90
CA GLY A 183 -19.19 6.29 -9.00
C GLY A 183 -19.92 7.58 -8.64
N LEU A 184 -19.93 8.00 -7.37
CA LEU A 184 -20.62 9.20 -6.91
C LEU A 184 -19.64 10.39 -6.80
N PRO A 185 -19.85 11.48 -7.56
CA PRO A 185 -18.99 12.68 -7.49
C PRO A 185 -18.91 13.30 -6.09
N GLU A 186 -20.01 13.29 -5.34
CA GLU A 186 -20.07 13.76 -3.96
C GLU A 186 -19.21 12.94 -3.00
N VAL A 187 -19.20 11.63 -3.18
CA VAL A 187 -18.31 10.71 -2.42
C VAL A 187 -16.85 11.02 -2.75
N ARG A 188 -16.51 11.14 -4.03
CA ARG A 188 -15.13 11.48 -4.44
C ARG A 188 -14.66 12.77 -3.78
N ARG A 189 -15.51 13.81 -3.78
CA ARG A 189 -15.19 15.09 -3.13
C ARG A 189 -15.01 14.94 -1.63
N PHE A 190 -15.94 14.23 -0.97
CA PHE A 190 -15.92 14.00 0.46
C PHE A 190 -14.63 13.30 0.93
N VAL A 191 -14.25 12.19 0.27
CA VAL A 191 -13.05 11.44 0.69
C VAL A 191 -11.77 12.26 0.50
N GLN A 192 -11.71 13.09 -0.55
CA GLN A 192 -10.60 14.03 -0.75
C GLN A 192 -10.55 15.07 0.38
N ASP A 193 -11.70 15.69 0.72
CA ASP A 193 -11.77 16.71 1.77
C ASP A 193 -11.36 16.15 3.14
N ALA A 194 -11.80 14.92 3.45
CA ALA A 194 -11.43 14.23 4.70
C ALA A 194 -9.92 13.97 4.80
N MET A 195 -9.28 13.52 3.71
CA MET A 195 -7.83 13.29 3.70
C MET A 195 -7.02 14.59 3.71
N LEU A 196 -7.48 15.60 2.99
CA LEU A 196 -6.82 16.92 2.95
C LEU A 196 -6.87 17.65 4.28
N ASP A 197 -7.80 17.31 5.19
CA ASP A 197 -7.77 17.83 6.56
C ASP A 197 -6.45 17.47 7.26
N ALA A 198 -6.00 16.21 7.12
CA ALA A 198 -4.71 15.81 7.66
C ALA A 198 -3.54 16.55 6.99
N VAL A 199 -3.57 16.75 5.67
CA VAL A 199 -2.53 17.51 4.93
C VAL A 199 -2.43 18.95 5.43
N ARG A 200 -3.57 19.60 5.74
CA ARG A 200 -3.60 20.97 6.25
C ARG A 200 -3.04 21.10 7.67
N ARG A 201 -3.30 20.11 8.50
CA ARG A 201 -3.10 20.19 9.95
C ARG A 201 -1.78 19.62 10.44
N TYR A 202 -1.19 18.69 9.69
CA TYR A 202 0.00 17.94 10.12
C TYR A 202 1.12 18.07 9.10
N GLU A 203 2.36 18.10 9.59
CA GLU A 203 3.58 18.14 8.79
C GLU A 203 3.94 16.74 8.25
N ILE A 204 2.99 16.10 7.55
CA ILE A 204 3.24 14.83 6.89
C ILE A 204 4.11 15.04 5.64
N ASP A 205 5.00 14.09 5.34
CA ASP A 205 5.92 14.18 4.19
C ASP A 205 5.27 13.67 2.89
N ALA A 206 4.30 12.78 3.02
CA ALA A 206 3.54 12.27 1.87
C ALA A 206 2.13 11.82 2.27
N VAL A 207 1.22 11.88 1.30
CA VAL A 207 -0.02 11.12 1.26
C VAL A 207 0.27 9.81 0.53
N HIS A 208 -0.09 8.69 1.14
CA HIS A 208 0.07 7.37 0.56
C HIS A 208 -1.27 6.65 0.46
N TRP A 209 -1.58 6.07 -0.70
CA TRP A 209 -2.74 5.20 -0.87
C TRP A 209 -2.30 3.77 -1.17
N ASP A 210 -3.16 2.82 -0.76
CA ASP A 210 -3.00 1.39 -1.06
C ASP A 210 -3.65 0.98 -2.40
N ASP A 211 -4.00 -0.27 -2.54
CA ASP A 211 -4.54 -0.89 -3.74
C ASP A 211 -6.08 -1.02 -3.75
N TYR A 212 -6.77 -0.48 -2.73
CA TYR A 212 -8.22 -0.64 -2.60
C TYR A 212 -8.98 0.57 -3.15
N PHE A 213 -9.18 0.61 -4.48
CA PHE A 213 -10.08 1.52 -5.19
C PHE A 213 -11.46 0.88 -5.34
N TYR A 214 -11.81 0.28 -6.49
CA TYR A 214 -12.86 -0.73 -6.50
C TYR A 214 -12.37 -1.99 -5.78
N PRO A 215 -13.27 -2.74 -5.09
CA PRO A 215 -12.84 -3.92 -4.34
C PRO A 215 -12.34 -5.03 -5.27
N TYR A 216 -11.45 -5.89 -4.74
CA TYR A 216 -11.02 -7.10 -5.44
C TYR A 216 -12.20 -7.99 -5.80
N PRO A 217 -12.20 -8.64 -6.99
CA PRO A 217 -13.29 -9.49 -7.41
C PRO A 217 -13.58 -10.63 -6.43
N VAL A 218 -14.86 -10.82 -6.13
CA VAL A 218 -15.35 -11.96 -5.36
C VAL A 218 -16.21 -12.81 -6.28
N THR A 219 -15.85 -14.09 -6.42
CA THR A 219 -16.57 -15.02 -7.31
C THR A 219 -18.07 -15.02 -7.04
N GLY A 220 -18.86 -14.82 -8.09
CA GLY A 220 -20.32 -14.80 -8.02
C GLY A 220 -20.93 -13.51 -7.43
N GLN A 221 -20.12 -12.47 -7.19
CA GLN A 221 -20.61 -11.17 -6.76
C GLN A 221 -20.25 -10.09 -7.75
N GLU A 222 -21.14 -9.13 -7.93
CA GLU A 222 -20.93 -7.91 -8.69
C GLU A 222 -21.07 -6.69 -7.77
N PHE A 223 -20.23 -5.68 -7.99
CA PHE A 223 -20.33 -4.42 -7.26
C PHE A 223 -21.52 -3.62 -7.80
N GLN A 224 -22.50 -3.34 -6.95
CA GLN A 224 -23.85 -2.86 -7.32
C GLN A 224 -23.92 -1.35 -7.51
N ASP A 225 -23.13 -0.80 -8.43
CA ASP A 225 -23.08 0.63 -8.74
C ASP A 225 -23.89 1.02 -9.98
N ASP A 226 -24.86 0.18 -10.41
CA ASP A 226 -25.67 0.38 -11.64
C ASP A 226 -26.42 1.70 -11.65
N ALA A 227 -27.07 2.07 -10.55
CA ALA A 227 -27.81 3.31 -10.45
C ALA A 227 -26.89 4.55 -10.63
N ALA A 228 -25.65 4.48 -10.15
CA ALA A 228 -24.68 5.55 -10.39
C ALA A 228 -24.20 5.55 -11.85
N TYR A 229 -24.01 4.38 -12.46
CA TYR A 229 -23.65 4.27 -13.87
C TYR A 229 -24.75 4.78 -14.78
N GLU A 230 -26.03 4.46 -14.54
CA GLU A 230 -27.16 5.00 -15.28
C GLU A 230 -27.20 6.52 -15.23
N ARG A 231 -26.89 7.11 -14.08
CA ARG A 231 -26.90 8.55 -13.88
C ARG A 231 -25.70 9.27 -14.49
N TYR A 232 -24.50 8.70 -14.40
CA TYR A 232 -23.24 9.39 -14.72
C TYR A 232 -22.42 8.72 -15.83
N GLY A 233 -22.82 7.54 -16.31
CA GLY A 233 -22.05 6.73 -17.23
C GLY A 233 -22.36 6.90 -18.72
N SER A 234 -23.36 7.69 -19.10
CA SER A 234 -23.87 7.76 -20.49
C SER A 234 -22.85 8.21 -21.55
N ALA A 235 -21.80 8.93 -21.13
CA ALA A 235 -20.72 9.37 -22.03
C ALA A 235 -19.65 8.31 -22.28
N PHE A 236 -19.69 7.17 -21.59
CA PHE A 236 -18.66 6.14 -21.66
C PHE A 236 -19.10 4.95 -22.51
N ALA A 237 -18.13 4.31 -23.16
CA ALA A 237 -18.39 3.16 -24.02
C ALA A 237 -18.97 1.95 -23.26
N ASN A 238 -18.62 1.81 -21.98
CA ASN A 238 -19.12 0.76 -21.10
C ASN A 238 -18.86 1.10 -19.62
N LYS A 239 -19.44 0.31 -18.72
CA LYS A 239 -19.35 0.49 -17.26
C LYS A 239 -17.89 0.40 -16.75
N ALA A 240 -17.07 -0.48 -17.32
CA ALA A 240 -15.66 -0.61 -16.93
C ALA A 240 -14.85 0.67 -17.26
N ALA A 241 -15.10 1.29 -18.42
CA ALA A 241 -14.47 2.55 -18.79
C ALA A 241 -14.89 3.70 -17.84
N TRP A 242 -16.17 3.73 -17.45
CA TRP A 242 -16.68 4.71 -16.49
C TRP A 242 -16.08 4.50 -15.09
N ARG A 243 -15.96 3.26 -14.63
CA ARG A 243 -15.33 2.94 -13.34
C ARG A 243 -13.88 3.39 -13.31
N ARG A 244 -13.12 3.16 -14.38
CA ARG A 244 -11.72 3.65 -14.50
C ARG A 244 -11.64 5.17 -14.46
N ASP A 245 -12.51 5.86 -15.17
CA ASP A 245 -12.55 7.34 -15.14
C ASP A 245 -12.85 7.88 -13.74
N ASN A 246 -13.72 7.22 -12.96
CA ASN A 246 -13.99 7.63 -11.57
C ASN A 246 -12.73 7.54 -10.70
N VAL A 247 -11.94 6.47 -10.84
CA VAL A 247 -10.67 6.32 -10.11
C VAL A 247 -9.60 7.28 -10.64
N ASP A 248 -9.49 7.43 -11.96
CA ASP A 248 -8.58 8.37 -12.60
C ASP A 248 -8.82 9.81 -12.12
N ARG A 249 -10.08 10.23 -12.06
CA ARG A 249 -10.47 11.56 -11.53
C ARG A 249 -10.08 11.69 -10.06
N LEU A 250 -10.35 10.67 -9.24
CA LEU A 250 -9.96 10.70 -7.83
C LEU A 250 -8.46 10.93 -7.68
N VAL A 251 -7.63 10.17 -8.40
CA VAL A 251 -6.16 10.24 -8.32
C VAL A 251 -5.65 11.59 -8.81
N ARG A 252 -6.10 12.03 -10.00
CA ARG A 252 -5.67 13.30 -10.58
C ARG A 252 -6.05 14.48 -9.69
N GLU A 253 -7.32 14.60 -9.33
CA GLU A 253 -7.84 15.69 -8.51
C GLU A 253 -7.15 15.72 -7.13
N MET A 254 -6.88 14.55 -6.53
CA MET A 254 -6.18 14.50 -5.24
C MET A 254 -4.75 14.99 -5.34
N GLY A 255 -4.00 14.59 -6.38
CA GLY A 255 -2.64 15.08 -6.62
C GLY A 255 -2.59 16.60 -6.81
N GLU A 256 -3.52 17.15 -7.60
CA GLU A 256 -3.67 18.59 -7.79
C GLU A 256 -3.96 19.30 -6.45
N ARG A 257 -4.94 18.81 -5.70
CA ARG A 257 -5.37 19.39 -4.42
C ARG A 257 -4.35 19.28 -3.30
N ILE A 258 -3.52 18.22 -3.26
CA ILE A 258 -2.40 18.12 -2.31
C ILE A 258 -1.39 19.24 -2.59
N ARG A 259 -0.98 19.42 -3.85
CA ARG A 259 -0.04 20.47 -4.25
C ARG A 259 -0.55 21.89 -3.94
N GLU A 260 -1.85 22.13 -4.13
CA GLU A 260 -2.51 23.38 -3.79
C GLU A 260 -2.60 23.59 -2.26
N THR A 261 -2.80 22.52 -1.49
CA THR A 261 -3.00 22.59 -0.03
C THR A 261 -1.68 22.83 0.71
N ARG A 262 -0.62 22.07 0.33
CA ARG A 262 0.71 22.20 0.93
C ARG A 262 1.78 21.75 -0.05
N GLN A 263 2.62 22.69 -0.46
CA GLN A 263 3.79 22.40 -1.29
C GLN A 263 4.77 21.48 -0.53
N GLY A 264 5.40 20.56 -1.24
CA GLY A 264 6.39 19.62 -0.71
C GLY A 264 5.81 18.33 -0.12
N VAL A 265 4.49 18.24 0.09
CA VAL A 265 3.85 16.95 0.42
C VAL A 265 3.72 16.11 -0.85
N ARG A 266 4.36 14.95 -0.87
CA ARG A 266 4.32 14.03 -2.01
C ARG A 266 3.03 13.21 -2.01
N PHE A 267 2.61 12.76 -3.18
CA PHE A 267 1.49 11.84 -3.34
C PHE A 267 1.96 10.53 -3.96
N GLY A 268 1.80 9.42 -3.26
CA GLY A 268 2.18 8.10 -3.73
C GLY A 268 1.09 7.05 -3.59
N ILE A 269 1.20 6.01 -4.41
CA ILE A 269 0.25 4.89 -4.40
C ILE A 269 1.01 3.58 -4.44
N SER A 270 0.58 2.60 -3.61
CA SER A 270 1.07 1.22 -3.64
C SER A 270 0.00 0.27 -4.22
N PRO A 271 -0.11 0.14 -5.54
CA PRO A 271 -1.11 -0.70 -6.17
C PRO A 271 -0.70 -2.17 -6.16
N PHE A 272 -1.66 -3.06 -6.45
CA PHE A 272 -1.33 -4.40 -6.93
C PHE A 272 -0.40 -4.30 -8.15
N ALA A 273 0.65 -5.13 -8.20
CA ALA A 273 1.79 -4.83 -9.07
C ALA A 273 1.57 -5.13 -10.57
N VAL A 274 0.55 -5.87 -10.94
CA VAL A 274 0.29 -6.20 -12.36
C VAL A 274 -0.79 -5.28 -12.92
N TRP A 275 -0.38 -4.37 -13.82
CA TRP A 275 -1.32 -3.51 -14.55
C TRP A 275 -2.19 -4.34 -15.48
N ARG A 276 -1.60 -5.07 -16.41
CA ARG A 276 -2.19 -6.09 -17.28
C ARG A 276 -1.16 -7.16 -17.61
N ASN A 277 -1.60 -8.37 -17.83
CA ASN A 277 -0.75 -9.42 -18.39
C ASN A 277 -0.48 -9.13 -19.87
N LYS A 278 0.67 -9.53 -20.38
CA LYS A 278 1.01 -9.35 -21.81
C LYS A 278 0.05 -10.09 -22.75
N ALA A 279 -0.58 -11.15 -22.27
CA ALA A 279 -1.60 -11.89 -23.02
C ALA A 279 -2.91 -11.09 -23.16
N THR A 280 -3.22 -10.22 -22.20
CA THR A 280 -4.40 -9.33 -22.22
C THR A 280 -4.10 -8.06 -23.03
N ASP A 281 -2.90 -7.51 -22.87
CA ASP A 281 -2.47 -6.29 -23.55
C ASP A 281 -0.97 -6.40 -23.90
N PRO A 282 -0.54 -6.18 -25.17
CA PRO A 282 0.86 -6.23 -25.53
C PRO A 282 1.79 -5.29 -24.76
N ALA A 283 1.22 -4.21 -24.17
CA ALA A 283 1.94 -3.28 -23.29
C ALA A 283 2.03 -3.75 -21.85
N GLY A 284 1.40 -4.87 -21.50
CA GLY A 284 1.41 -5.48 -20.17
C GLY A 284 2.71 -6.20 -19.84
N SER A 285 2.84 -6.62 -18.59
CA SER A 285 3.98 -7.40 -18.11
C SER A 285 3.91 -8.87 -18.58
N ASP A 286 5.07 -9.52 -18.72
CA ASP A 286 5.15 -10.95 -19.03
C ASP A 286 4.79 -11.82 -17.81
N THR A 287 3.52 -11.73 -17.44
CA THR A 287 2.91 -12.38 -16.28
C THR A 287 1.64 -13.14 -16.67
N ARG A 288 1.12 -13.93 -15.72
CA ARG A 288 -0.17 -14.63 -15.76
C ARG A 288 -0.88 -14.47 -14.41
N ALA A 289 -0.88 -13.23 -13.89
CA ALA A 289 -1.56 -12.92 -12.65
C ALA A 289 -3.07 -13.11 -12.78
N GLY A 290 -3.71 -13.56 -11.71
CA GLY A 290 -5.16 -13.74 -11.66
C GLY A 290 -5.95 -12.46 -11.46
N VAL A 291 -5.27 -11.33 -11.20
CA VAL A 291 -5.85 -9.98 -11.05
C VAL A 291 -5.02 -9.02 -11.87
N GLU A 292 -5.69 -8.11 -12.56
CA GLU A 292 -5.12 -7.02 -13.36
C GLU A 292 -5.71 -5.69 -12.87
N THR A 293 -4.86 -4.71 -12.48
CA THR A 293 -5.38 -3.47 -11.89
C THR A 293 -6.33 -2.73 -12.82
N TYR A 294 -6.02 -2.72 -14.12
CA TYR A 294 -6.81 -2.03 -15.14
C TYR A 294 -8.21 -2.63 -15.33
N ASP A 295 -8.31 -3.95 -15.39
CA ASP A 295 -9.55 -4.64 -15.70
C ASP A 295 -10.37 -4.98 -14.45
N ASP A 296 -9.72 -5.51 -13.41
CA ASP A 296 -10.40 -6.04 -12.23
C ASP A 296 -10.62 -4.97 -11.13
N LEU A 297 -9.65 -4.07 -10.94
CA LEU A 297 -9.71 -3.03 -9.92
C LEU A 297 -10.09 -1.66 -10.51
N HIS A 298 -10.27 -1.58 -11.82
CA HIS A 298 -10.56 -0.37 -12.56
C HIS A 298 -9.57 0.77 -12.26
N ALA A 299 -8.29 0.41 -12.07
CA ALA A 299 -7.20 1.29 -11.69
C ALA A 299 -6.12 1.32 -12.79
N ASP A 300 -6.10 2.39 -13.60
CA ASP A 300 -5.10 2.55 -14.66
C ASP A 300 -3.80 3.14 -14.12
N THR A 301 -3.10 2.31 -13.32
CA THR A 301 -1.88 2.69 -12.61
C THR A 301 -0.76 3.14 -13.55
N ARG A 302 -0.72 2.59 -14.76
CA ARG A 302 0.22 2.99 -15.81
C ARG A 302 -0.05 4.40 -16.32
N LYS A 303 -1.32 4.78 -16.47
CA LYS A 303 -1.73 6.13 -16.87
C LYS A 303 -1.35 7.15 -15.83
N TRP A 304 -1.59 6.90 -14.54
CA TRP A 304 -1.26 7.83 -13.46
C TRP A 304 0.22 8.20 -13.44
N VAL A 305 1.09 7.22 -13.71
CA VAL A 305 2.53 7.42 -13.85
C VAL A 305 2.85 8.26 -15.09
N ARG A 306 2.30 7.91 -16.24
CA ARG A 306 2.59 8.59 -17.51
C ARG A 306 2.13 10.03 -17.56
N GLU A 307 1.00 10.31 -16.90
CA GLU A 307 0.43 11.66 -16.81
C GLU A 307 1.02 12.48 -15.65
N GLY A 308 1.90 11.89 -14.80
CA GLY A 308 2.51 12.57 -13.66
C GLY A 308 1.51 13.03 -12.61
N TRP A 309 0.42 12.25 -12.40
CA TRP A 309 -0.59 12.61 -11.40
C TRP A 309 -0.16 12.32 -9.98
N ILE A 310 0.83 11.45 -9.82
CA ILE A 310 1.43 11.02 -8.56
C ILE A 310 2.94 11.32 -8.57
N ASP A 311 3.53 11.48 -7.40
CA ASP A 311 4.96 11.76 -7.26
C ASP A 311 5.78 10.48 -7.15
N TYR A 312 5.18 9.38 -6.67
CA TYR A 312 5.82 8.06 -6.67
C TYR A 312 4.80 6.93 -6.79
N ILE A 313 5.26 5.80 -7.29
CA ILE A 313 4.52 4.55 -7.29
C ILE A 313 5.31 3.48 -6.55
N CYS A 314 4.60 2.65 -5.76
CA CYS A 314 5.20 1.57 -4.97
C CYS A 314 4.45 0.26 -5.22
N PRO A 315 4.59 -0.37 -6.41
CA PRO A 315 3.90 -1.62 -6.72
C PRO A 315 4.23 -2.70 -5.70
N GLN A 316 3.21 -3.42 -5.23
CA GLN A 316 3.33 -4.51 -4.27
C GLN A 316 3.81 -5.78 -4.99
N ILE A 317 5.14 -5.90 -5.20
CA ILE A 317 5.73 -7.05 -5.91
C ILE A 317 5.90 -8.21 -4.91
N TYR A 318 4.79 -8.83 -4.53
CA TYR A 318 4.73 -9.84 -3.48
C TYR A 318 4.94 -11.27 -3.99
N TRP A 319 5.84 -11.44 -4.95
CA TRP A 319 6.26 -12.73 -5.51
C TRP A 319 7.76 -12.93 -5.33
N HIS A 320 8.20 -14.19 -5.27
CA HIS A 320 9.61 -14.52 -5.24
C HIS A 320 10.22 -14.51 -6.65
N LEU A 321 11.55 -14.50 -6.73
CA LEU A 321 12.26 -14.70 -7.99
C LEU A 321 11.90 -16.07 -8.59
N GLY A 322 11.62 -16.10 -9.89
CA GLY A 322 11.22 -17.31 -10.62
C GLY A 322 9.77 -17.75 -10.40
N GLN A 323 8.91 -16.95 -9.79
CA GLN A 323 7.48 -17.29 -9.63
C GLN A 323 6.79 -17.37 -11.00
N THR A 324 6.25 -18.52 -11.35
CA THR A 324 5.69 -18.78 -12.70
C THR A 324 4.57 -17.80 -13.11
N ALA A 325 3.67 -17.45 -12.18
CA ALA A 325 2.53 -16.59 -12.48
C ALA A 325 2.94 -15.10 -12.60
N ALA A 326 3.87 -14.65 -11.77
CA ALA A 326 4.37 -13.29 -11.76
C ALA A 326 5.77 -13.28 -11.13
N ASP A 327 6.79 -13.44 -11.96
CA ASP A 327 8.18 -13.38 -11.53
C ASP A 327 8.53 -11.96 -11.06
N TYR A 328 9.08 -11.83 -9.86
CA TYR A 328 9.55 -10.56 -9.32
C TYR A 328 10.40 -9.77 -10.33
N ALA A 329 11.37 -10.42 -10.97
CA ALA A 329 12.26 -9.79 -11.94
C ALA A 329 11.52 -9.21 -13.15
N LYS A 330 10.51 -9.94 -13.66
CA LYS A 330 9.71 -9.48 -14.82
C LYS A 330 8.80 -8.31 -14.48
N VAL A 331 8.18 -8.35 -13.31
CA VAL A 331 7.32 -7.27 -12.84
C VAL A 331 8.13 -6.01 -12.56
N LEU A 332 9.29 -6.16 -11.91
CA LEU A 332 10.21 -5.06 -11.64
C LEU A 332 10.69 -4.39 -12.93
N ALA A 333 11.17 -5.18 -13.90
CA ALA A 333 11.62 -4.69 -15.20
C ALA A 333 10.53 -3.92 -15.96
N TRP A 334 9.27 -4.39 -15.86
CA TRP A 334 8.12 -3.71 -16.46
C TRP A 334 7.86 -2.34 -15.82
N TRP A 335 7.94 -2.25 -14.49
CA TRP A 335 7.77 -0.97 -13.77
C TRP A 335 8.92 -0.01 -14.03
N ASP A 336 10.18 -0.49 -14.03
CA ASP A 336 11.35 0.30 -14.38
C ASP A 336 11.19 0.96 -15.76
N ALA A 337 10.77 0.17 -16.76
CA ALA A 337 10.48 0.69 -18.09
C ALA A 337 9.27 1.63 -18.15
N THR A 338 8.28 1.43 -17.27
CA THR A 338 7.04 2.22 -17.25
C THR A 338 7.26 3.62 -16.69
N VAL A 339 8.06 3.76 -15.63
CA VAL A 339 8.33 5.06 -14.98
C VAL A 339 9.42 5.88 -15.68
N ARG A 340 10.23 5.24 -16.51
CA ARG A 340 11.38 5.90 -17.18
C ARG A 340 10.96 7.15 -17.91
N GLY A 341 11.61 8.28 -17.57
CA GLY A 341 11.38 9.57 -18.18
C GLY A 341 10.10 10.29 -17.77
N THR A 342 9.35 9.75 -16.79
CA THR A 342 8.10 10.41 -16.31
C THR A 342 8.32 11.37 -15.15
N GLY A 343 9.44 11.25 -14.45
CA GLY A 343 9.70 12.00 -13.20
C GLY A 343 9.02 11.40 -11.97
N VAL A 344 8.23 10.32 -12.13
CA VAL A 344 7.57 9.61 -11.00
C VAL A 344 8.58 8.63 -10.39
N GLY A 345 8.78 8.71 -9.06
CA GLY A 345 9.68 7.81 -8.34
C GLY A 345 9.14 6.39 -8.29
N LEU A 346 10.02 5.39 -8.46
CA LEU A 346 9.69 3.98 -8.31
C LEU A 346 10.25 3.43 -7.00
N TYR A 347 9.38 3.05 -6.09
CA TYR A 347 9.73 2.25 -4.91
C TYR A 347 9.12 0.86 -5.06
N VAL A 348 9.73 -0.14 -4.42
CA VAL A 348 9.23 -1.52 -4.51
C VAL A 348 8.63 -1.94 -3.17
N GLY A 349 7.39 -2.42 -3.22
CA GLY A 349 6.73 -3.03 -2.07
C GLY A 349 7.18 -4.48 -1.88
N GLU A 350 7.76 -4.78 -0.70
CA GLU A 350 8.38 -6.06 -0.38
C GLU A 350 7.54 -6.89 0.60
N ALA A 351 7.34 -8.17 0.28
CA ALA A 351 6.50 -9.09 1.05
C ALA A 351 7.26 -9.74 2.23
N LEU A 352 7.81 -8.96 3.14
CA LEU A 352 8.52 -9.49 4.32
C LEU A 352 7.65 -10.45 5.15
N TYR A 353 6.32 -10.28 5.13
CA TYR A 353 5.38 -11.15 5.86
C TYR A 353 5.42 -12.61 5.39
N LYS A 354 5.89 -12.86 4.17
CA LYS A 354 6.04 -14.22 3.61
C LYS A 354 7.30 -14.91 4.09
N ALA A 355 8.35 -14.16 4.42
CA ALA A 355 9.62 -14.74 4.86
C ALA A 355 9.45 -15.56 6.14
N GLY A 356 9.82 -16.85 6.06
CA GLY A 356 9.69 -17.82 7.15
C GLY A 356 8.24 -18.20 7.50
N ASP A 357 7.27 -17.92 6.64
CA ASP A 357 5.91 -18.45 6.79
C ASP A 357 5.85 -19.84 6.13
N PRO A 358 5.61 -20.91 6.90
CA PRO A 358 5.65 -22.29 6.37
C PRO A 358 4.54 -22.57 5.33
N ALA A 359 3.53 -21.72 5.25
CA ALA A 359 2.48 -21.82 4.21
C ALA A 359 2.94 -21.27 2.85
N GLN A 360 4.08 -20.59 2.78
CA GLN A 360 4.61 -20.01 1.55
C GLN A 360 5.56 -20.98 0.84
N ALA A 361 5.78 -20.73 -0.46
CA ALA A 361 6.70 -21.50 -1.31
C ALA A 361 8.13 -21.51 -0.77
N ALA A 362 8.90 -22.52 -1.16
CA ALA A 362 10.26 -22.76 -0.68
C ALA A 362 11.23 -21.55 -0.74
N PRO A 363 11.20 -20.69 -1.81
CA PRO A 363 12.06 -19.50 -1.82
C PRO A 363 11.86 -18.56 -0.63
N TRP A 364 10.62 -18.47 -0.09
CA TRP A 364 10.32 -17.66 1.09
C TRP A 364 10.87 -18.25 2.42
N GLN A 365 11.39 -19.48 2.40
CA GLN A 365 12.07 -20.10 3.54
C GLN A 365 13.58 -19.80 3.55
N ASP A 366 14.11 -19.15 2.50
CA ASP A 366 15.48 -18.69 2.42
C ASP A 366 15.58 -17.24 2.94
N PRO A 367 16.36 -16.96 3.99
CA PRO A 367 16.57 -15.60 4.52
C PRO A 367 17.18 -14.64 3.52
N ALA A 368 17.78 -15.14 2.43
CA ALA A 368 18.40 -14.31 1.40
C ALA A 368 17.43 -13.87 0.29
N GLU A 369 16.19 -14.37 0.25
CA GLU A 369 15.27 -14.04 -0.87
C GLU A 369 15.05 -12.53 -1.03
N LEU A 370 14.68 -11.84 0.04
CA LEU A 370 14.51 -10.39 -0.02
C LEU A 370 15.81 -9.64 -0.32
N SER A 371 16.94 -10.11 0.19
CA SER A 371 18.24 -9.52 -0.15
C SER A 371 18.57 -9.66 -1.65
N ARG A 372 18.18 -10.79 -2.27
CA ARG A 372 18.31 -10.96 -3.74
C ARG A 372 17.40 -10.02 -4.52
N HIS A 373 16.19 -9.70 -4.01
CA HIS A 373 15.32 -8.68 -4.60
C HIS A 373 16.02 -7.33 -4.70
N LEU A 374 16.63 -6.88 -3.58
CA LEU A 374 17.34 -5.61 -3.54
C LEU A 374 18.62 -5.65 -4.39
N THR A 375 19.30 -6.79 -4.47
CA THR A 375 20.47 -6.97 -5.34
C THR A 375 20.06 -6.79 -6.81
N LEU A 376 18.99 -7.46 -7.24
CA LEU A 376 18.45 -7.33 -8.59
C LEU A 376 18.00 -5.89 -8.90
N ALA A 377 17.34 -5.25 -7.94
CA ALA A 377 16.83 -3.89 -8.10
C ALA A 377 17.94 -2.86 -8.38
N ARG A 378 19.20 -3.14 -8.03
CA ARG A 378 20.35 -2.30 -8.36
C ARG A 378 20.66 -2.23 -9.85
N ASP A 379 20.23 -3.21 -10.63
CA ASP A 379 20.38 -3.22 -12.08
C ASP A 379 19.29 -2.41 -12.80
N HIS A 380 18.31 -1.88 -12.05
CA HIS A 380 17.20 -1.07 -12.54
C HIS A 380 17.36 0.40 -12.11
N GLU A 381 17.65 1.27 -13.06
CA GLU A 381 18.05 2.67 -12.80
C GLU A 381 16.96 3.51 -12.13
N GLU A 382 15.70 3.22 -12.40
CA GLU A 382 14.56 3.98 -11.89
C GLU A 382 14.13 3.56 -10.48
N VAL A 383 14.61 2.41 -9.96
CA VAL A 383 14.29 1.98 -8.61
C VAL A 383 15.01 2.83 -7.58
N ALA A 384 14.25 3.61 -6.82
CA ALA A 384 14.78 4.56 -5.84
C ALA A 384 14.53 4.10 -4.38
N GLY A 385 14.13 2.85 -4.15
CA GLY A 385 14.00 2.32 -2.79
C GLY A 385 12.98 1.21 -2.62
N HIS A 386 12.81 0.79 -1.36
CA HIS A 386 11.97 -0.35 -0.98
C HIS A 386 11.14 -0.02 0.25
N ILE A 387 9.91 -0.56 0.32
CA ILE A 387 9.05 -0.47 1.49
C ILE A 387 8.63 -1.88 1.90
N PHE A 388 8.84 -2.25 3.17
CA PHE A 388 8.60 -3.60 3.68
C PHE A 388 7.24 -3.73 4.35
N PHE A 389 6.45 -4.71 3.95
CA PHE A 389 5.17 -5.03 4.59
C PHE A 389 5.36 -6.20 5.57
N SER A 390 5.29 -6.01 6.89
CA SER A 390 4.95 -4.80 7.63
C SER A 390 5.71 -4.72 8.96
N ALA A 391 5.45 -3.70 9.76
CA ALA A 391 6.20 -3.41 11.00
C ALA A 391 6.26 -4.58 11.99
N LYS A 392 5.19 -5.35 12.16
CA LYS A 392 5.22 -6.55 13.02
C LYS A 392 6.13 -7.65 12.48
N HIS A 393 6.25 -7.76 11.15
CA HIS A 393 7.11 -8.74 10.51
C HIS A 393 8.57 -8.30 10.56
N VAL A 394 8.84 -6.98 10.48
CA VAL A 394 10.14 -6.39 10.78
C VAL A 394 10.54 -6.66 12.25
N ALA A 395 9.57 -6.59 13.17
CA ALA A 395 9.82 -6.88 14.59
C ALA A 395 10.10 -8.35 14.84
N ALA A 396 9.39 -9.25 14.18
CA ALA A 396 9.50 -10.69 14.35
C ALA A 396 10.74 -11.28 13.67
N ASP A 397 11.08 -10.77 12.49
CA ASP A 397 12.17 -11.21 11.61
C ASP A 397 12.43 -12.74 11.66
N ARG A 398 11.39 -13.54 11.39
CA ARG A 398 11.24 -14.97 11.69
C ARG A 398 12.45 -15.83 11.32
N ILE A 399 13.10 -15.51 10.20
CA ILE A 399 14.26 -16.27 9.68
C ILE A 399 15.49 -15.37 9.48
N GLY A 400 15.49 -14.14 10.01
CA GLY A 400 16.56 -13.18 9.81
C GLY A 400 16.60 -12.53 8.42
N ALA A 401 15.48 -12.53 7.70
CA ALA A 401 15.41 -11.96 6.35
C ALA A 401 15.65 -10.45 6.34
N MET A 402 15.07 -9.70 7.30
CA MET A 402 15.32 -8.27 7.43
C MET A 402 16.74 -7.99 7.92
N ALA A 403 17.25 -8.77 8.87
CA ALA A 403 18.64 -8.66 9.30
C ALA A 403 19.61 -8.89 8.13
N ARG A 404 19.30 -9.83 7.25
CA ARG A 404 20.07 -10.08 6.02
C ARG A 404 20.03 -8.91 5.06
N VAL A 405 18.87 -8.32 4.81
CA VAL A 405 18.73 -7.09 3.99
C VAL A 405 19.61 -5.97 4.55
N VAL A 406 19.55 -5.75 5.87
CA VAL A 406 20.37 -4.70 6.52
C VAL A 406 21.86 -4.96 6.37
N ALA A 407 22.30 -6.20 6.57
CA ALA A 407 23.69 -6.58 6.45
C ALA A 407 24.24 -6.41 5.02
N ASP A 408 23.43 -6.75 4.01
CA ASP A 408 23.88 -6.74 2.62
C ASP A 408 23.72 -5.37 1.95
N HIS A 409 22.70 -4.55 2.35
CA HIS A 409 22.30 -3.38 1.60
C HIS A 409 22.24 -2.08 2.40
N TYR A 410 21.99 -2.11 3.71
CA TYR A 410 21.77 -0.94 4.53
C TYR A 410 22.90 -0.73 5.56
N GLN A 411 24.15 -0.65 5.08
CA GLN A 411 25.31 -0.47 5.97
C GLN A 411 25.44 0.94 6.53
N ASP A 412 24.97 1.94 5.75
CA ASP A 412 24.99 3.35 6.14
C ASP A 412 23.60 3.94 6.20
N ARG A 413 23.45 5.04 6.94
CA ARG A 413 22.23 5.86 6.89
C ARG A 413 22.24 6.70 5.62
N VAL A 414 21.12 6.72 4.91
CA VAL A 414 20.90 7.56 3.74
C VAL A 414 19.66 8.41 3.95
N ARG A 415 19.58 9.53 3.23
CA ARG A 415 18.37 10.34 3.21
C ARG A 415 17.35 9.74 2.24
N ALA A 416 16.07 9.95 2.53
CA ALA A 416 15.04 9.70 1.55
C ALA A 416 15.21 10.63 0.34
N PRO A 417 14.79 10.22 -0.88
CA PRO A 417 14.79 11.06 -2.07
C PRO A 417 13.90 12.29 -1.86
N ARG A 418 14.36 13.46 -2.32
CA ARG A 418 13.60 14.71 -2.27
C ARG A 418 12.81 14.94 -3.55
#